data_f48125a3e711c6e60f7564e0465499ff
#
_entry.id   f48125a3e711c6e60f7564e0465499ff
#
_cell.length_a   1.000
_cell.length_b   1.000
_cell.length_c   1.000
_cell.angle_alpha   90.00
_cell.angle_beta   90.00
_cell.angle_gamma   90.00
#
_symmetry.space_group_name_H-M   'P 1'
#
loop_
_entity.id
_entity.type
_entity.pdbx_description
1 polymer ?
#
loop_
_entity_poly.entity_id
_entity_poly.type
_entity_poly.pdbx_seq_one_letter_code
_entity_poly.pdbx_strand_id
1 'polypeptide(L)'
;MEEVLNRDLAYLMLKIISNLINGEATPDSIQGLSLEERDNLIRFAKKHSLSAVTAAALQYAGFNDPGLLQIYFQAVRRSVLFDHEYDILSRELAKHQIPYLPLKGFFLKAIYPKSWMREMSDIDILTPNADTQQVKSIMEAHGYSVHLFGRTNHDVYKKPPFFIIEMHNDL
;
A
#
# COMPACT_ATOMS: atom_id res chain seq x y z
N MET A 1 13.52 -10.99 -25.90
CA MET A 1 13.24 -12.11 -24.97
C MET A 1 12.74 -11.58 -23.62
N GLU A 2 13.41 -10.62 -23.00
CA GLU A 2 12.98 -10.02 -21.72
C GLU A 2 11.63 -9.28 -21.82
N GLU A 3 11.37 -8.59 -22.93
CA GLU A 3 10.11 -7.87 -23.16
C GLU A 3 8.90 -8.80 -23.30
N VAL A 4 9.08 -9.96 -23.95
CA VAL A 4 8.04 -10.99 -24.09
C VAL A 4 7.75 -11.62 -22.72
N LEU A 5 8.79 -11.98 -21.97
CA LEU A 5 8.66 -12.53 -20.62
C LEU A 5 7.91 -11.57 -19.68
N ASN A 6 8.22 -10.27 -19.74
CA ASN A 6 7.54 -9.26 -18.93
C ASN A 6 6.06 -9.12 -19.30
N ARG A 7 5.70 -9.26 -20.58
CA ARG A 7 4.31 -9.20 -21.03
C ARG A 7 3.49 -10.39 -20.54
N ASP A 8 4.08 -11.59 -20.57
CA ASP A 8 3.42 -12.82 -20.11
C ASP A 8 3.22 -12.80 -18.58
N LEU A 9 4.21 -12.32 -17.83
CA LEU A 9 4.11 -12.11 -16.39
C LEU A 9 3.07 -11.05 -16.04
N ALA A 10 2.99 -9.95 -16.79
CA ALA A 10 1.98 -8.91 -16.60
C ALA A 10 0.56 -9.46 -16.82
N TYR A 11 0.36 -10.21 -17.90
CA TYR A 11 -0.94 -10.84 -18.19
C TYR A 11 -1.35 -11.83 -17.10
N LEU A 12 -0.44 -12.70 -16.67
CA LEU A 12 -0.67 -13.65 -15.60
C LEU A 12 -1.03 -12.92 -14.29
N MET A 13 -0.28 -11.86 -13.95
CA MET A 13 -0.53 -11.07 -12.75
C MET A 13 -1.89 -10.37 -12.78
N LEU A 14 -2.27 -9.76 -13.90
CA LEU A 14 -3.60 -9.15 -14.06
C LEU A 14 -4.72 -10.17 -13.88
N LYS A 15 -4.56 -11.38 -14.42
CA LYS A 15 -5.52 -12.48 -14.25
C LYS A 15 -5.63 -12.93 -12.79
N ILE A 16 -4.51 -13.06 -12.10
CA ILE A 16 -4.44 -13.39 -10.67
C ILE A 16 -5.20 -12.34 -9.84
N ILE A 17 -4.93 -11.07 -10.08
CA ILE A 17 -5.54 -9.96 -9.34
C ILE A 17 -7.05 -9.91 -9.60
N SER A 18 -7.45 -10.01 -10.87
CA SER A 18 -8.86 -10.03 -11.24
C SER A 18 -9.61 -11.14 -10.52
N ASN A 19 -9.11 -12.38 -10.57
CA ASN A 19 -9.74 -13.52 -9.92
C ASN A 19 -9.83 -13.33 -8.40
N LEU A 20 -8.74 -12.88 -7.77
CA LEU A 20 -8.72 -12.68 -6.32
C LEU A 20 -9.69 -11.58 -5.85
N ILE A 21 -9.78 -10.47 -6.60
CA ILE A 21 -10.70 -9.37 -6.29
C ILE A 21 -12.15 -9.81 -6.47
N ASN A 22 -12.44 -10.60 -7.49
CA ASN A 22 -13.79 -11.07 -7.79
C ASN A 22 -14.20 -12.32 -6.97
N GLY A 23 -13.31 -12.86 -6.13
CA GLY A 23 -13.56 -14.09 -5.36
C GLY A 23 -13.63 -15.34 -6.24
N GLU A 24 -13.03 -15.28 -7.43
CA GLU A 24 -12.96 -16.40 -8.36
C GLU A 24 -11.78 -17.33 -8.03
N ALA A 25 -11.88 -18.57 -8.53
CA ALA A 25 -10.80 -19.54 -8.37
C ALA A 25 -9.49 -19.05 -9.00
N THR A 26 -8.38 -19.44 -8.37
CA THR A 26 -7.03 -19.17 -8.90
C THR A 26 -6.90 -19.80 -10.29
N PRO A 27 -6.32 -19.11 -11.28
CA PRO A 27 -6.17 -19.65 -12.62
C PRO A 27 -5.36 -20.95 -12.63
N ASP A 28 -5.77 -21.95 -13.40
CA ASP A 28 -5.04 -23.22 -13.56
C ASP A 28 -3.59 -23.01 -14.01
N SER A 29 -3.32 -21.95 -14.76
CA SER A 29 -1.98 -21.55 -15.19
C SER A 29 -0.99 -21.30 -14.06
N ILE A 30 -1.46 -21.08 -12.82
CA ILE A 30 -0.60 -20.91 -11.64
C ILE A 30 -0.18 -22.26 -11.06
N GLN A 31 -1.03 -23.28 -11.11
CA GLN A 31 -0.77 -24.57 -10.48
C GLN A 31 0.45 -25.28 -11.05
N GLY A 32 0.79 -25.04 -12.33
CA GLY A 32 1.92 -25.64 -13.02
C GLY A 32 3.24 -24.85 -12.93
N LEU A 33 3.27 -23.71 -12.23
CA LEU A 33 4.47 -22.88 -12.16
C LEU A 33 5.61 -23.57 -11.41
N SER A 34 6.79 -23.62 -12.05
CA SER A 34 8.04 -24.01 -11.41
C SER A 34 8.45 -23.02 -10.31
N LEU A 35 9.41 -23.41 -9.48
CA LEU A 35 9.95 -22.50 -8.44
C LEU A 35 10.51 -21.21 -9.04
N GLU A 36 11.28 -21.34 -10.14
CA GLU A 36 11.87 -20.18 -10.82
C GLU A 36 10.82 -19.24 -11.40
N GLU A 37 9.76 -19.76 -12.00
CA GLU A 37 8.66 -18.95 -12.53
C GLU A 37 7.90 -18.21 -11.42
N ARG A 38 7.69 -18.85 -10.28
CA ARG A 38 7.08 -18.21 -9.09
C ARG A 38 7.94 -17.08 -8.55
N ASP A 39 9.26 -17.29 -8.45
CA ASP A 39 10.21 -16.27 -8.01
C ASP A 39 10.25 -15.08 -8.99
N ASN A 40 10.18 -15.34 -10.28
CA ASN A 40 10.09 -14.31 -11.31
C ASN A 40 8.79 -13.52 -11.19
N LEU A 41 7.66 -14.21 -10.97
CA LEU A 41 6.36 -13.58 -10.78
C LEU A 41 6.34 -12.68 -9.53
N ILE A 42 6.88 -13.13 -8.40
CA ILE A 42 6.99 -12.34 -7.17
C ILE A 42 7.92 -11.14 -7.37
N ARG A 43 9.05 -11.31 -8.03
CA ARG A 43 9.96 -10.19 -8.34
C ARG A 43 9.31 -9.15 -9.24
N PHE A 44 8.54 -9.60 -10.23
CA PHE A 44 7.77 -8.71 -11.10
C PHE A 44 6.66 -7.99 -10.31
N ALA A 45 5.88 -8.72 -9.52
CA ALA A 45 4.83 -8.16 -8.65
C ALA A 45 5.38 -7.09 -7.69
N LYS A 46 6.57 -7.30 -7.12
CA LYS A 46 7.23 -6.35 -6.23
C LYS A 46 7.50 -5.00 -6.89
N LYS A 47 7.89 -5.00 -8.17
CA LYS A 47 8.12 -3.74 -8.93
C LYS A 47 6.84 -2.91 -9.11
N HIS A 48 5.67 -3.56 -8.98
CA HIS A 48 4.36 -2.94 -9.19
C HIS A 48 3.55 -2.81 -7.89
N SER A 49 4.15 -3.05 -6.71
CA SER A 49 3.46 -3.02 -5.40
C SER A 49 2.26 -3.98 -5.33
N LEU A 50 2.45 -5.20 -5.87
CA LEU A 50 1.43 -6.24 -5.98
C LEU A 50 1.90 -7.58 -5.37
N SER A 51 2.96 -7.55 -4.56
CA SER A 51 3.57 -8.77 -3.98
C SER A 51 2.61 -9.49 -3.05
N ALA A 52 1.84 -8.77 -2.25
CA ALA A 52 0.91 -9.36 -1.29
C ALA A 52 -0.23 -10.12 -1.97
N VAL A 53 -0.82 -9.52 -2.99
CA VAL A 53 -1.90 -10.13 -3.78
C VAL A 53 -1.40 -11.39 -4.49
N THR A 54 -0.21 -11.30 -5.09
CA THR A 54 0.42 -12.41 -5.81
C THR A 54 0.80 -13.54 -4.86
N ALA A 55 1.39 -13.22 -3.70
CA ALA A 55 1.72 -14.22 -2.69
C ALA A 55 0.47 -14.94 -2.15
N ALA A 56 -0.61 -14.20 -1.88
CA ALA A 56 -1.87 -14.78 -1.46
C ALA A 56 -2.45 -15.72 -2.53
N ALA A 57 -2.43 -15.32 -3.80
CA ALA A 57 -2.94 -16.15 -4.88
C ALA A 57 -2.12 -17.45 -5.05
N LEU A 58 -0.80 -17.39 -4.91
CA LEU A 58 0.06 -18.57 -4.92
C LEU A 58 -0.26 -19.51 -3.74
N GLN A 59 -0.53 -18.95 -2.55
CA GLN A 59 -0.94 -19.76 -1.40
C GLN A 59 -2.31 -20.44 -1.64
N TYR A 60 -3.28 -19.72 -2.19
CA TYR A 60 -4.59 -20.32 -2.56
C TYR A 60 -4.45 -21.40 -3.63
N ALA A 61 -3.43 -21.31 -4.50
CA ALA A 61 -3.08 -22.38 -5.43
C ALA A 61 -2.36 -23.57 -4.80
N GLY A 62 -2.13 -23.56 -3.48
CA GLY A 62 -1.54 -24.67 -2.73
C GLY A 62 -0.01 -24.59 -2.56
N PHE A 63 0.64 -23.50 -2.95
CA PHE A 63 2.08 -23.31 -2.72
C PHE A 63 2.34 -22.86 -1.28
N ASN A 64 2.81 -23.78 -0.44
CA ASN A 64 3.11 -23.53 0.98
C ASN A 64 4.59 -23.17 1.16
N ASP A 65 5.00 -22.02 0.63
CA ASP A 65 6.36 -21.49 0.78
C ASP A 65 6.43 -20.51 1.95
N PRO A 66 7.37 -20.64 2.91
CA PRO A 66 7.54 -19.70 4.02
C PRO A 66 7.76 -18.25 3.56
N GLY A 67 8.41 -18.02 2.41
CA GLY A 67 8.61 -16.70 1.84
C GLY A 67 7.30 -16.04 1.42
N LEU A 68 6.38 -16.81 0.83
CA LEU A 68 5.05 -16.30 0.46
C LEU A 68 4.23 -15.92 1.71
N LEU A 69 4.27 -16.75 2.75
CA LEU A 69 3.64 -16.44 4.03
C LEU A 69 4.20 -15.17 4.65
N GLN A 70 5.52 -14.99 4.60
CA GLN A 70 6.16 -13.79 5.12
C GLN A 70 5.70 -12.53 4.38
N ILE A 71 5.64 -12.55 3.05
CA ILE A 71 5.15 -11.43 2.22
C ILE A 71 3.70 -11.09 2.63
N TYR A 72 2.84 -12.09 2.70
CA TYR A 72 1.45 -11.92 3.09
C TYR A 72 1.30 -11.28 4.48
N PHE A 73 1.96 -11.85 5.51
CA PHE A 73 1.86 -11.32 6.87
C PHE A 73 2.46 -9.92 7.01
N GLN A 74 3.53 -9.61 6.29
CA GLN A 74 4.09 -8.25 6.25
C GLN A 74 3.09 -7.24 5.67
N ALA A 75 2.38 -7.61 4.61
CA ALA A 75 1.36 -6.75 4.02
C ALA A 75 0.16 -6.53 4.94
N VAL A 76 -0.35 -7.60 5.57
CA VAL A 76 -1.43 -7.51 6.57
C VAL A 76 -1.00 -6.61 7.74
N ARG A 77 0.17 -6.87 8.32
CA ARG A 77 0.73 -6.05 9.40
C ARG A 77 0.86 -4.58 9.00
N ARG A 78 1.42 -4.32 7.82
CA ARG A 78 1.59 -2.95 7.31
C ARG A 78 0.24 -2.26 7.14
N SER A 79 -0.75 -2.92 6.55
CA SER A 79 -2.10 -2.37 6.38
C SER A 79 -2.73 -1.98 7.72
N VAL A 80 -2.68 -2.86 8.72
CA VAL A 80 -3.21 -2.59 10.07
C VAL A 80 -2.50 -1.42 10.74
N LEU A 81 -1.17 -1.33 10.61
CA LEU A 81 -0.39 -0.23 11.19
C LEU A 81 -0.71 1.10 10.51
N PHE A 82 -0.89 1.13 9.18
CA PHE A 82 -1.31 2.33 8.47
C PHE A 82 -2.72 2.78 8.90
N ASP A 83 -3.67 1.84 9.08
CA ASP A 83 -5.00 2.17 9.57
C ASP A 83 -4.97 2.79 10.96
N HIS A 84 -4.20 2.20 11.86
CA HIS A 84 -4.04 2.70 13.21
C HIS A 84 -3.39 4.09 13.25
N GLU A 85 -2.34 4.30 12.46
CA GLU A 85 -1.66 5.60 12.39
C GLU A 85 -2.55 6.69 11.80
N TYR A 86 -3.31 6.36 10.75
CA TYR A 86 -4.28 7.27 10.18
C TYR A 86 -5.38 7.65 11.19
N ASP A 87 -5.88 6.68 11.96
CA ASP A 87 -6.89 6.91 12.98
C ASP A 87 -6.38 7.85 14.11
N ILE A 88 -5.12 7.72 14.52
CA ILE A 88 -4.49 8.66 15.44
C ILE A 88 -4.43 10.07 14.85
N LEU A 89 -3.89 10.21 13.65
CA LEU A 89 -3.72 11.51 13.00
C LEU A 89 -5.06 12.18 12.70
N SER A 90 -6.06 11.43 12.24
CA SER A 90 -7.38 11.95 11.92
C SER A 90 -8.10 12.51 13.15
N ARG A 91 -7.99 11.83 14.30
CA ARG A 91 -8.53 12.33 15.58
C ARG A 91 -7.82 13.60 16.04
N GLU A 92 -6.50 13.67 15.88
CA GLU A 92 -5.74 14.84 16.30
C GLU A 92 -6.02 16.04 15.41
N LEU A 93 -6.13 15.86 14.09
CA LEU A 93 -6.55 16.93 13.16
C LEU A 93 -7.97 17.43 13.52
N ALA A 94 -8.90 16.51 13.78
CA ALA A 94 -10.27 16.87 14.18
C ALA A 94 -10.32 17.64 15.50
N LYS A 95 -9.52 17.25 16.50
CA LYS A 95 -9.41 17.95 17.79
C LYS A 95 -8.93 19.39 17.63
N HIS A 96 -8.04 19.62 16.68
CA HIS A 96 -7.54 20.95 16.34
C HIS A 96 -8.42 21.70 15.31
N GLN A 97 -9.60 21.14 14.95
CA GLN A 97 -10.55 21.69 13.99
C GLN A 97 -9.96 21.90 12.59
N ILE A 98 -8.93 21.10 12.24
CA ILE A 98 -8.32 21.11 10.90
C ILE A 98 -9.16 20.19 10.00
N PRO A 99 -9.77 20.71 8.91
CA PRO A 99 -10.46 19.88 7.94
C PRO A 99 -9.46 18.98 7.23
N TYR A 100 -9.81 17.71 7.02
CA TYR A 100 -8.95 16.75 6.37
C TYR A 100 -9.73 15.76 5.51
N LEU A 101 -9.09 15.26 4.46
CA LEU A 101 -9.63 14.24 3.58
C LEU A 101 -8.50 13.28 3.17
N PRO A 102 -8.65 11.96 3.41
CA PRO A 102 -7.69 11.00 2.88
C PRO A 102 -7.80 10.94 1.35
N LEU A 103 -6.66 10.90 0.68
CA LEU A 103 -6.58 10.86 -0.78
C LEU A 103 -6.15 9.49 -1.29
N LYS A 104 -6.28 9.31 -2.61
CA LYS A 104 -5.69 8.22 -3.40
C LYS A 104 -5.76 6.83 -2.76
N GLY A 105 -4.56 6.27 -2.45
CA GLY A 105 -4.37 4.90 -2.03
C GLY A 105 -5.10 4.53 -0.74
N PHE A 106 -5.10 5.42 0.26
CA PHE A 106 -5.75 5.15 1.54
C PHE A 106 -7.28 5.08 1.40
N PHE A 107 -7.87 5.96 0.60
CA PHE A 107 -9.30 5.92 0.30
C PHE A 107 -9.67 4.69 -0.54
N LEU A 108 -8.86 4.42 -1.59
CA LEU A 108 -9.15 3.33 -2.53
C LEU A 108 -9.05 1.94 -1.88
N LYS A 109 -8.22 1.74 -0.85
CA LYS A 109 -8.11 0.41 -0.20
C LYS A 109 -9.42 -0.07 0.42
N ALA A 110 -10.35 0.84 0.74
CA ALA A 110 -11.66 0.50 1.29
C ALA A 110 -12.57 -0.23 0.29
N ILE A 111 -12.31 -0.11 -1.02
CA ILE A 111 -13.08 -0.80 -2.07
C ILE A 111 -12.51 -2.19 -2.41
N TYR A 112 -11.31 -2.53 -1.91
CA TYR A 112 -10.74 -3.87 -2.09
C TYR A 112 -11.41 -4.87 -1.13
N PRO A 113 -11.57 -6.15 -1.50
CA PRO A 113 -12.15 -7.18 -0.63
C PRO A 113 -11.43 -7.33 0.71
N LYS A 114 -10.14 -7.06 0.72
CA LYS A 114 -9.29 -6.98 1.92
C LYS A 114 -8.35 -5.78 1.79
N SER A 115 -8.27 -4.94 2.80
CA SER A 115 -7.49 -3.70 2.79
C SER A 115 -5.99 -3.91 2.49
N TRP A 116 -5.40 -5.03 2.92
CA TRP A 116 -4.01 -5.38 2.65
C TRP A 116 -3.71 -5.70 1.18
N MET A 117 -4.73 -5.97 0.35
CA MET A 117 -4.56 -6.20 -1.09
C MET A 117 -4.08 -4.95 -1.82
N ARG A 118 -4.33 -3.78 -1.27
CA ARG A 118 -3.80 -2.50 -1.76
C ARG A 118 -2.53 -2.16 -0.98
N GLU A 119 -1.37 -2.56 -1.52
CA GLU A 119 -0.09 -2.14 -0.94
C GLU A 119 0.09 -0.62 -1.07
N MET A 120 0.57 0.00 0.00
CA MET A 120 0.78 1.44 0.08
C MET A 120 2.17 1.73 0.64
N SER A 121 2.81 2.79 0.13
CA SER A 121 4.09 3.33 0.61
C SER A 121 3.90 4.47 1.61
N ASP A 122 2.82 5.23 1.44
CA ASP A 122 2.52 6.50 2.08
C ASP A 122 1.02 6.64 2.37
N ILE A 123 0.67 7.67 3.13
CA ILE A 123 -0.71 8.14 3.30
C ILE A 123 -0.76 9.59 2.84
N ASP A 124 -1.55 9.85 1.82
CA ASP A 124 -1.86 11.20 1.34
C ASP A 124 -3.08 11.75 2.09
N ILE A 125 -2.96 12.92 2.70
CA ILE A 125 -4.04 13.62 3.40
C ILE A 125 -4.12 15.06 2.88
N LEU A 126 -5.28 15.45 2.37
CA LEU A 126 -5.56 16.84 2.04
C LEU A 126 -6.00 17.58 3.29
N THR A 127 -5.39 18.72 3.58
CA THR A 127 -5.75 19.64 4.67
C THR A 127 -5.98 21.04 4.10
N PRO A 128 -7.15 21.28 3.45
CA PRO A 128 -7.38 22.51 2.71
C PRO A 128 -7.42 23.71 3.67
N ASN A 129 -6.73 24.78 3.27
CA ASN A 129 -6.66 26.05 4.04
C ASN A 129 -6.15 25.90 5.50
N ALA A 130 -5.47 24.80 5.81
CA ALA A 130 -4.89 24.63 7.14
C ALA A 130 -3.65 25.53 7.33
N ASP A 131 -3.42 25.93 8.60
CA ASP A 131 -2.13 26.48 8.98
C ASP A 131 -1.07 25.36 8.96
N THR A 132 -0.18 25.42 7.97
CA THR A 132 0.86 24.40 7.78
C THR A 132 1.82 24.30 8.97
N GLN A 133 2.05 25.41 9.70
CA GLN A 133 2.86 25.40 10.92
C GLN A 133 2.15 24.66 12.07
N GLN A 134 0.81 24.80 12.17
CA GLN A 134 0.02 24.05 13.14
C GLN A 134 0.05 22.54 12.78
N VAL A 135 -0.16 22.17 11.52
CA VAL A 135 -0.05 20.79 11.05
C VAL A 135 1.33 20.21 11.37
N LYS A 136 2.40 20.96 11.07
CA LYS A 136 3.78 20.55 11.40
C LYS A 136 3.94 20.28 12.89
N SER A 137 3.46 21.16 13.75
CA SER A 137 3.56 21.02 15.21
C SER A 137 2.85 19.77 15.71
N ILE A 138 1.68 19.45 15.14
CA ILE A 138 0.94 18.21 15.42
C ILE A 138 1.75 16.99 15.00
N MET A 139 2.30 16.99 13.78
CA MET A 139 3.10 15.87 13.28
C MET A 139 4.34 15.61 14.13
N GLU A 140 5.07 16.67 14.48
CA GLU A 140 6.25 16.56 15.36
C GLU A 140 5.88 16.02 16.76
N ALA A 141 4.77 16.47 17.34
CA ALA A 141 4.27 15.97 18.63
C ALA A 141 3.90 14.47 18.59
N HIS A 142 3.53 13.94 17.41
CA HIS A 142 3.26 12.52 17.18
C HIS A 142 4.48 11.71 16.73
N GLY A 143 5.70 12.28 16.85
CA GLY A 143 6.95 11.60 16.58
C GLY A 143 7.36 11.53 15.11
N TYR A 144 6.77 12.36 14.28
CA TYR A 144 7.21 12.53 12.90
C TYR A 144 8.36 13.51 12.77
N SER A 145 9.29 13.20 11.89
CA SER A 145 10.33 14.14 11.43
C SER A 145 9.92 14.77 10.11
N VAL A 146 10.21 16.04 9.96
CA VAL A 146 9.97 16.78 8.70
C VAL A 146 11.01 16.36 7.67
N HIS A 147 10.54 15.91 6.49
CA HIS A 147 11.40 15.56 5.37
C HIS A 147 11.35 16.62 4.26
N LEU A 148 10.17 17.15 3.97
CA LEU A 148 9.95 18.28 3.04
C LEU A 148 8.90 19.20 3.65
N PHE A 149 9.13 20.52 3.62
CA PHE A 149 8.19 21.49 4.18
C PHE A 149 8.20 22.80 3.40
N GLY A 150 7.03 23.31 3.02
CA GLY A 150 6.81 24.61 2.43
C GLY A 150 7.49 24.83 1.06
N ARG A 151 7.80 23.77 0.31
CA ARG A 151 8.48 23.86 -0.99
C ARG A 151 7.61 23.48 -2.18
N THR A 152 6.57 22.71 -1.94
CA THR A 152 5.65 22.18 -2.96
C THR A 152 4.21 22.29 -2.47
N ASN A 153 3.25 21.74 -3.19
CA ASN A 153 1.84 21.66 -2.79
C ASN A 153 1.57 20.65 -1.66
N HIS A 154 2.61 19.94 -1.20
CA HIS A 154 2.51 19.01 -0.08
C HIS A 154 3.76 19.05 0.80
N ASP A 155 3.58 18.76 2.06
CA ASP A 155 4.63 18.57 3.05
C ASP A 155 4.80 17.07 3.35
N VAL A 156 6.05 16.60 3.50
CA VAL A 156 6.36 15.18 3.71
C VAL A 156 6.91 14.97 5.11
N TYR A 157 6.27 14.07 5.84
CA TYR A 157 6.63 13.68 7.21
C TYR A 157 6.97 12.19 7.27
N LYS A 158 7.99 11.84 8.05
CA LYS A 158 8.44 10.44 8.22
C LYS A 158 8.51 10.04 9.69
N LYS A 159 8.06 8.82 9.98
CA LYS A 159 8.14 8.22 11.32
C LYS A 159 8.56 6.75 11.20
N PRO A 160 9.58 6.30 11.96
CA PRO A 160 9.94 4.89 12.01
C PRO A 160 8.76 4.01 12.44
N PRO A 161 8.70 2.75 11.99
CA PRO A 161 9.70 2.09 11.15
C PRO A 161 9.56 2.36 9.65
N PHE A 162 8.41 2.86 9.14
CA PHE A 162 8.17 2.99 7.71
C PHE A 162 7.06 3.99 7.32
N PHE A 163 6.53 4.76 8.26
CA PHE A 163 5.44 5.69 7.93
C PHE A 163 5.95 6.90 7.15
N ILE A 164 5.28 7.17 6.04
CA ILE A 164 5.41 8.38 5.24
C ILE A 164 4.03 8.99 5.13
N ILE A 165 3.88 10.23 5.54
CA ILE A 165 2.64 11.00 5.43
C ILE A 165 2.91 12.21 4.55
N GLU A 166 2.08 12.38 3.52
CA GLU A 166 2.09 13.54 2.65
C GLU A 166 0.86 14.41 2.96
N MET A 167 1.11 15.58 3.54
CA MET A 167 0.06 16.56 3.84
C MET A 167 -0.06 17.52 2.67
N HIS A 168 -1.12 17.41 1.91
CA HIS A 168 -1.42 18.25 0.75
C HIS A 168 -2.18 19.50 1.20
N ASN A 169 -1.73 20.65 0.76
CA ASN A 169 -2.37 21.95 1.04
C ASN A 169 -3.37 22.32 -0.07
N ASP A 170 -3.15 21.78 -1.27
CA ASP A 170 -3.94 21.96 -2.48
C ASP A 170 -3.87 20.71 -3.37
N LEU A 171 -4.77 20.60 -4.37
CA LEU A 171 -4.88 19.49 -5.33
C LEU A 171 -4.36 19.90 -6.71
#